data_72e64f490edd44ce8076048e8ac6e807
#
_entry.id   72e64f490edd44ce8076048e8ac6e807
#
_cell.length_a   1.000
_cell.length_b   1.000
_cell.length_c   1.000
_cell.angle_alpha   90.00
_cell.angle_beta   90.00
_cell.angle_gamma   90.00
#
_symmetry.space_group_name_H-M   'P 1'
#
loop_
_entity.id
_entity.type
_entity.pdbx_description
1 polymer ?
#
loop_
_entity_poly.entity_id
_entity_poly.type
_entity_poly.pdbx_seq_one_letter_code
_entity_poly.pdbx_strand_id
1 'polypeptide(L)'
;MTSQNYYDVTDWPEGDPREDIGQVINSIIRDIKKRQTDSDATTGFGKPGATIHIPSGDWRLATQVLIDVSYLRIEGEGHGFVSSSIRYNTDEERWPDLHEIWPGGSRVMVDLPARPDTDGRAGAAFLVERDGDPRISSVEFSGFNIDGLHFVDDGGTDSNPENSYVNGRTGIYVASPCDSFRIEGMGMVYLEHGLVVRGADALSAHGNFIAECGSCIELRDWGQASKVTDNLLGAGYKGRSIYAQRFGGLLVSGNNVFPRGAESVRLDDCARCTVTGNRLHSFYPGMLDLRGRCAENLVAANHLYRAWEPWPPMQMHGNGLDDSYGLLRVAGTRNPVVAPHVSESIDPAHLEP
;
A
#
# COMPACT_ATOMS: atom_id res chain seq x y z
N MET A 1 33.85 -11.49 -6.10
CA MET A 1 33.16 -11.02 -7.34
C MET A 1 31.78 -10.59 -6.92
N THR A 2 31.54 -9.30 -6.85
CA THR A 2 30.18 -8.77 -6.67
C THR A 2 29.34 -9.24 -7.85
N SER A 3 28.18 -9.80 -7.58
CA SER A 3 27.26 -10.23 -8.64
C SER A 3 26.95 -9.02 -9.50
N GLN A 4 27.13 -9.12 -10.81
CA GLN A 4 26.90 -8.03 -11.77
C GLN A 4 25.45 -7.49 -11.78
N ASN A 5 24.57 -8.04 -10.95
CA ASN A 5 23.13 -7.77 -10.93
C ASN A 5 22.64 -7.30 -9.54
N TYR A 6 23.54 -6.95 -8.64
CA TYR A 6 23.23 -6.36 -7.34
C TYR A 6 23.81 -4.96 -7.27
N TYR A 7 22.98 -3.98 -7.00
CA TYR A 7 23.29 -2.55 -7.01
C TYR A 7 22.95 -1.98 -5.64
N ASP A 8 23.94 -1.57 -4.88
CA ASP A 8 23.74 -0.75 -3.70
C ASP A 8 23.69 0.72 -4.13
N VAL A 9 22.65 1.46 -3.70
CA VAL A 9 22.49 2.86 -4.11
C VAL A 9 23.64 3.74 -3.63
N THR A 10 24.34 3.35 -2.54
CA THR A 10 25.47 4.12 -1.99
C THR A 10 26.77 3.86 -2.72
N ASP A 11 26.90 2.75 -3.42
CA ASP A 11 28.09 2.38 -4.19
C ASP A 11 27.98 2.82 -5.67
N TRP A 12 26.82 3.35 -6.07
CA TRP A 12 26.59 3.76 -7.45
C TRP A 12 27.31 5.06 -7.78
N PRO A 13 28.07 5.15 -8.90
CA PRO A 13 28.94 6.28 -9.18
C PRO A 13 28.22 7.53 -9.71
N GLU A 14 26.93 7.42 -10.08
CA GLU A 14 26.16 8.51 -10.66
C GLU A 14 25.14 9.07 -9.67
N GLY A 15 25.36 10.31 -9.21
CA GLY A 15 24.47 11.01 -8.29
C GLY A 15 24.80 10.78 -6.82
N ASP A 16 24.15 11.54 -5.95
CA ASP A 16 24.22 11.37 -4.51
C ASP A 16 22.85 10.89 -3.99
N PRO A 17 22.75 9.65 -3.46
CA PRO A 17 21.48 9.13 -2.98
C PRO A 17 20.93 9.89 -1.76
N ARG A 18 21.75 10.65 -1.05
CA ARG A 18 21.32 11.49 0.06
C ARG A 18 20.63 12.77 -0.42
N GLU A 19 21.04 13.29 -1.57
CA GLU A 19 20.40 14.45 -2.20
C GLU A 19 19.09 14.03 -2.90
N ASP A 20 19.14 12.98 -3.71
CA ASP A 20 17.98 12.46 -4.44
C ASP A 20 18.16 10.99 -4.86
N ILE A 21 17.65 10.09 -4.01
CA ILE A 21 17.70 8.65 -4.30
C ILE A 21 16.96 8.28 -5.59
N GLY A 22 15.94 9.03 -5.97
CA GLY A 22 15.19 8.78 -7.20
C GLY A 22 16.04 8.93 -8.46
N GLN A 23 16.93 9.92 -8.52
CA GLN A 23 17.89 10.07 -9.63
C GLN A 23 18.86 8.89 -9.70
N VAL A 24 19.38 8.46 -8.56
CA VAL A 24 20.32 7.34 -8.48
C VAL A 24 19.64 6.04 -8.95
N ILE A 25 18.46 5.72 -8.43
CA ILE A 25 17.71 4.53 -8.84
C ILE A 25 17.39 4.56 -10.35
N ASN A 26 16.96 5.71 -10.89
CA ASN A 26 16.71 5.84 -12.32
C ASN A 26 17.97 5.62 -13.16
N SER A 27 19.14 6.03 -12.67
CA SER A 27 20.42 5.80 -13.32
C SER A 27 20.77 4.30 -13.34
N ILE A 28 20.60 3.62 -12.22
CA ILE A 28 20.76 2.16 -12.12
C ILE A 28 19.81 1.43 -13.07
N ILE A 29 18.52 1.84 -13.13
CA ILE A 29 17.54 1.21 -14.04
C ILE A 29 17.95 1.37 -15.50
N ARG A 30 18.55 2.51 -15.89
CA ARG A 30 19.09 2.67 -17.25
C ARG A 30 20.22 1.69 -17.56
N ASP A 31 21.12 1.41 -16.61
CA ASP A 31 22.18 0.39 -16.77
C ASP A 31 21.57 -1.03 -16.87
N ILE A 32 20.63 -1.36 -15.98
CA ILE A 32 19.92 -2.65 -16.03
C ILE A 32 19.23 -2.83 -17.38
N LYS A 33 18.53 -1.82 -17.87
CA LYS A 33 17.84 -1.85 -19.16
C LYS A 33 18.80 -2.10 -20.32
N LYS A 34 19.96 -1.45 -20.31
CA LYS A 34 21.01 -1.67 -21.30
C LYS A 34 21.48 -3.11 -21.28
N ARG A 35 21.80 -3.65 -20.10
CA ARG A 35 22.27 -5.04 -19.95
C ARG A 35 21.21 -6.06 -20.39
N GLN A 36 19.93 -5.82 -20.07
CA GLN A 36 18.83 -6.67 -20.54
C GLN A 36 18.65 -6.60 -22.06
N THR A 37 18.91 -5.46 -22.68
CA THR A 37 18.83 -5.29 -24.13
C THR A 37 20.01 -5.94 -24.84
N ASP A 38 21.21 -5.81 -24.27
CA ASP A 38 22.45 -6.36 -24.82
C ASP A 38 22.57 -7.87 -24.58
N SER A 39 21.74 -8.46 -23.72
CA SER A 39 21.75 -9.91 -23.49
C SER A 39 21.30 -10.65 -24.74
N ASP A 40 22.17 -11.54 -25.25
CA ASP A 40 21.89 -12.34 -26.43
C ASP A 40 20.89 -13.46 -26.09
N ALA A 41 19.65 -13.30 -26.57
CA ALA A 41 18.61 -14.31 -26.41
C ALA A 41 18.94 -15.64 -27.10
N THR A 42 19.91 -15.66 -28.02
CA THR A 42 20.30 -16.87 -28.77
C THR A 42 21.24 -17.77 -27.97
N THR A 43 21.86 -17.28 -26.89
CA THR A 43 22.77 -18.06 -26.05
C THR A 43 22.05 -19.02 -25.09
N GLY A 44 20.72 -18.99 -25.03
CA GLY A 44 19.94 -19.79 -24.09
C GLY A 44 19.93 -19.29 -22.65
N PHE A 45 20.57 -18.17 -22.36
CA PHE A 45 20.48 -17.49 -21.09
C PHE A 45 19.30 -16.51 -21.10
N GLY A 46 18.48 -16.58 -20.05
CA GLY A 46 17.39 -15.61 -19.86
C GLY A 46 17.91 -14.18 -19.66
N LYS A 47 17.02 -13.20 -19.73
CA LYS A 47 17.38 -11.83 -19.35
C LYS A 47 17.84 -11.80 -17.89
N PRO A 48 18.92 -11.08 -17.56
CA PRO A 48 19.39 -11.01 -16.19
C PRO A 48 18.36 -10.29 -15.32
N GLY A 49 18.01 -10.87 -14.18
CA GLY A 49 17.34 -10.17 -13.10
C GLY A 49 18.30 -9.22 -12.39
N ALA A 50 17.76 -8.26 -11.67
CA ALA A 50 18.57 -7.32 -10.90
C ALA A 50 17.92 -6.99 -9.55
N THR A 51 18.77 -6.68 -8.57
CA THR A 51 18.37 -6.17 -7.27
C THR A 51 18.98 -4.78 -7.06
N ILE A 52 18.14 -3.82 -6.66
CA ILE A 52 18.58 -2.52 -6.16
C ILE A 52 18.39 -2.54 -4.65
N HIS A 53 19.46 -2.33 -3.92
CA HIS A 53 19.49 -2.30 -2.47
C HIS A 53 19.50 -0.88 -1.94
N ILE A 54 18.60 -0.61 -0.98
CA ILE A 54 18.51 0.66 -0.25
C ILE A 54 18.94 0.37 1.20
N PRO A 55 20.16 0.77 1.61
CA PRO A 55 20.61 0.56 2.98
C PRO A 55 19.77 1.31 4.00
N SER A 56 19.96 0.96 5.29
CA SER A 56 19.35 1.69 6.40
C SER A 56 19.68 3.17 6.35
N GLY A 57 18.69 4.00 6.65
CA GLY A 57 18.79 5.45 6.68
C GLY A 57 17.61 6.16 6.04
N ASP A 58 17.64 7.47 6.12
CA ASP A 58 16.64 8.36 5.55
C ASP A 58 17.13 8.84 4.17
N TRP A 59 16.34 8.52 3.14
CA TRP A 59 16.66 8.78 1.74
C TRP A 59 15.62 9.71 1.12
N ARG A 60 16.04 10.91 0.72
CA ARG A 60 15.17 11.89 0.06
C ARG A 60 14.87 11.45 -1.37
N LEU A 61 13.60 11.39 -1.77
CA LEU A 61 13.16 11.11 -3.13
C LEU A 61 12.48 12.36 -3.70
N ALA A 62 13.26 13.15 -4.48
CA ALA A 62 12.77 14.36 -5.14
C ALA A 62 12.47 14.14 -6.64
N THR A 63 12.91 13.02 -7.19
CA THR A 63 12.63 12.61 -8.57
C THR A 63 11.83 11.30 -8.58
N GLN A 64 10.72 11.27 -9.30
CA GLN A 64 9.94 10.04 -9.52
C GLN A 64 10.81 8.93 -10.13
N VAL A 65 10.77 7.75 -9.55
CA VAL A 65 11.43 6.57 -10.10
C VAL A 65 10.54 5.94 -11.17
N LEU A 66 11.07 5.82 -12.39
CA LEU A 66 10.38 5.13 -13.49
C LEU A 66 10.96 3.73 -13.68
N ILE A 67 10.13 2.72 -13.48
CA ILE A 67 10.48 1.31 -13.65
C ILE A 67 9.83 0.82 -14.95
N ASP A 68 10.64 0.67 -15.98
CA ASP A 68 10.24 0.18 -17.30
C ASP A 68 10.92 -1.14 -17.70
N VAL A 69 11.51 -1.81 -16.72
CA VAL A 69 12.21 -3.09 -16.86
C VAL A 69 11.50 -4.20 -16.08
N SER A 70 11.62 -5.43 -16.55
CA SER A 70 11.13 -6.63 -15.86
C SER A 70 12.24 -7.26 -15.01
N TYR A 71 11.88 -8.17 -14.09
CA TYR A 71 12.81 -8.94 -13.27
C TYR A 71 13.66 -8.04 -12.35
N LEU A 72 13.05 -6.99 -11.82
CA LEU A 72 13.67 -6.05 -10.91
C LEU A 72 13.14 -6.25 -9.50
N ARG A 73 14.04 -6.36 -8.54
CA ARG A 73 13.74 -6.26 -7.11
C ARG A 73 14.34 -4.98 -6.54
N ILE A 74 13.54 -4.25 -5.78
CA ILE A 74 14.01 -3.13 -4.94
C ILE A 74 13.79 -3.55 -3.49
N GLU A 75 14.86 -3.60 -2.71
CA GLU A 75 14.82 -4.07 -1.33
C GLU A 75 15.53 -3.13 -0.36
N GLY A 76 15.09 -3.16 0.89
CA GLY A 76 15.71 -2.41 1.97
C GLY A 76 15.97 -3.25 3.21
N GLU A 77 16.41 -2.61 4.29
CA GLU A 77 16.81 -3.22 5.57
C GLU A 77 15.78 -3.00 6.68
N GLY A 78 14.50 -3.13 6.35
CA GLY A 78 13.38 -2.97 7.26
C GLY A 78 12.54 -1.72 7.00
N HIS A 79 11.29 -1.76 7.44
CA HIS A 79 10.30 -0.69 7.21
C HIS A 79 9.95 0.05 8.51
N GLY A 80 10.94 0.58 9.20
CA GLY A 80 10.71 1.35 10.42
C GLY A 80 10.06 2.70 10.15
N PHE A 81 9.06 3.07 10.98
CA PHE A 81 8.50 4.42 11.02
C PHE A 81 7.95 4.71 12.42
N VAL A 82 7.83 5.98 12.74
CA VAL A 82 7.16 6.40 13.99
C VAL A 82 5.68 6.60 13.68
N SER A 83 4.83 5.78 14.30
CA SER A 83 3.39 5.93 14.14
C SER A 83 2.88 7.21 14.84
N SER A 84 1.75 7.72 14.35
CA SER A 84 1.07 8.86 14.97
C SER A 84 0.79 8.63 16.45
N SER A 85 0.39 7.43 16.85
CA SER A 85 0.11 7.10 18.24
C SER A 85 1.34 7.23 19.16
N ILE A 86 2.53 6.94 18.65
CA ILE A 86 3.77 7.16 19.42
C ILE A 86 4.05 8.66 19.55
N ARG A 87 3.87 9.43 18.47
CA ARG A 87 4.02 10.88 18.48
C ARG A 87 3.10 11.55 19.50
N TYR A 88 1.84 11.09 19.58
CA TYR A 88 0.87 11.64 20.54
C TYR A 88 1.16 11.31 22.00
N ASN A 89 1.73 10.14 22.25
CA ASN A 89 1.95 9.64 23.59
C ASN A 89 3.32 9.99 24.16
N THR A 90 4.15 10.72 23.38
CA THR A 90 5.52 11.03 23.78
C THR A 90 5.83 12.49 23.48
N ASP A 91 6.19 13.25 24.50
CA ASP A 91 6.62 14.64 24.33
C ASP A 91 7.79 14.75 23.36
N GLU A 92 7.74 15.70 22.43
CA GLU A 92 8.75 15.89 21.39
C GLU A 92 10.17 16.09 21.97
N GLU A 93 10.26 16.77 23.10
CA GLU A 93 11.53 16.98 23.82
C GLU A 93 12.20 15.67 24.25
N ARG A 94 11.41 14.60 24.41
CA ARG A 94 11.89 13.27 24.80
C ARG A 94 12.27 12.37 23.63
N TRP A 95 11.93 12.74 22.39
CA TRP A 95 12.21 11.89 21.23
C TRP A 95 13.69 11.53 21.08
N PRO A 96 14.66 12.44 21.34
CA PRO A 96 16.08 12.07 21.28
C PRO A 96 16.49 10.95 22.24
N ASP A 97 15.76 10.80 23.36
CA ASP A 97 16.03 9.76 24.36
C ASP A 97 15.38 8.41 24.05
N LEU A 98 14.53 8.38 23.03
CA LEU A 98 13.72 7.21 22.69
C LEU A 98 14.28 6.48 21.45
N HIS A 99 15.56 6.18 21.47
CA HIS A 99 16.26 5.58 20.34
C HIS A 99 15.58 4.34 19.75
N GLU A 100 14.86 3.57 20.56
CA GLU A 100 14.17 2.35 20.12
C GLU A 100 12.90 2.60 19.32
N ILE A 101 12.30 3.77 19.45
CA ILE A 101 11.06 4.12 18.73
C ILE A 101 11.30 5.11 17.58
N TRP A 102 12.54 5.53 17.40
CA TRP A 102 12.91 6.37 16.26
C TRP A 102 12.87 5.55 14.97
N PRO A 103 12.47 6.16 13.82
CA PRO A 103 12.47 5.43 12.57
C PRO A 103 13.83 4.78 12.32
N GLY A 104 13.79 3.50 12.02
CA GLY A 104 14.96 2.72 11.66
C GLY A 104 14.76 1.99 10.33
N GLY A 105 15.73 1.20 9.92
CA GLY A 105 15.70 0.54 8.61
C GLY A 105 15.83 1.53 7.45
N SER A 106 15.34 1.15 6.30
CA SER A 106 15.42 1.94 5.06
C SER A 106 14.15 2.76 4.88
N ARG A 107 14.27 4.09 4.87
CA ARG A 107 13.12 4.99 4.73
C ARG A 107 13.29 5.91 3.53
N VAL A 108 12.39 5.81 2.56
CA VAL A 108 12.32 6.69 1.40
C VAL A 108 11.32 7.81 1.67
N MET A 109 11.83 9.02 1.83
CA MET A 109 11.05 10.23 2.11
C MET A 109 10.64 10.89 0.81
N VAL A 110 9.33 10.89 0.52
CA VAL A 110 8.79 11.40 -0.75
C VAL A 110 8.71 12.91 -0.72
N ASP A 111 9.68 13.57 -1.35
CA ASP A 111 9.74 15.02 -1.52
C ASP A 111 9.38 15.44 -2.96
N LEU A 112 8.42 14.77 -3.55
CA LEU A 112 7.87 15.14 -4.83
C LEU A 112 6.94 16.35 -4.68
N PRO A 113 6.83 17.22 -5.69
CA PRO A 113 5.80 18.26 -5.70
C PRO A 113 4.41 17.64 -5.52
N ALA A 114 3.62 18.22 -4.62
CA ALA A 114 2.24 17.82 -4.45
C ALA A 114 1.49 17.94 -5.79
N ARG A 115 0.89 16.87 -6.23
CA ARG A 115 0.08 16.80 -7.45
C ARG A 115 -1.25 16.14 -7.14
N PRO A 116 -2.14 16.86 -6.44
CA PRO A 116 -3.45 16.32 -6.14
C PRO A 116 -4.17 16.03 -7.46
N ASP A 117 -4.18 14.81 -7.83
CA ASP A 117 -5.01 14.28 -8.88
C ASP A 117 -5.75 13.04 -8.35
N THR A 118 -6.90 12.78 -8.91
CA THR A 118 -7.74 11.66 -8.48
C THR A 118 -7.15 10.30 -8.89
N ASP A 119 -6.13 10.29 -9.71
CA ASP A 119 -5.53 9.07 -10.25
C ASP A 119 -4.26 8.65 -9.46
N GLY A 120 -3.48 9.60 -8.97
CA GLY A 120 -2.28 9.36 -8.16
C GLY A 120 -1.01 9.06 -8.96
N ARG A 121 -1.08 8.96 -10.31
CA ARG A 121 0.07 8.59 -11.17
C ARG A 121 1.18 9.65 -11.14
N ALA A 122 0.81 10.92 -11.23
CA ALA A 122 1.76 12.01 -11.31
C ALA A 122 2.55 12.25 -10.01
N GLY A 123 1.99 11.85 -8.87
CA GLY A 123 2.60 11.96 -7.55
C GLY A 123 3.29 10.68 -7.05
N ALA A 124 3.42 9.65 -7.90
CA ALA A 124 3.99 8.39 -7.48
C ALA A 124 5.49 8.48 -7.21
N ALA A 125 5.94 7.97 -6.06
CA ALA A 125 7.35 7.80 -5.76
C ALA A 125 7.98 6.79 -6.72
N PHE A 126 7.31 5.65 -6.90
CA PHE A 126 7.69 4.60 -7.84
C PHE A 126 6.57 4.39 -8.86
N LEU A 127 6.88 4.69 -10.12
CA LEU A 127 5.98 4.48 -11.26
C LEU A 127 6.46 3.27 -12.07
N VAL A 128 5.67 2.20 -12.08
CA VAL A 128 5.93 1.02 -12.90
C VAL A 128 5.15 1.15 -14.20
N GLU A 129 5.84 1.51 -15.26
CA GLU A 129 5.20 1.80 -16.55
C GLU A 129 6.13 1.51 -17.71
N ARG A 130 5.60 0.87 -18.75
CA ARG A 130 6.30 0.68 -20.02
C ARG A 130 5.32 0.82 -21.16
N ASP A 131 5.73 1.54 -22.20
CA ASP A 131 4.97 1.62 -23.44
C ASP A 131 5.16 0.33 -24.25
N GLY A 132 4.06 -0.22 -24.74
CA GLY A 132 4.05 -1.37 -25.62
C GLY A 132 4.24 -2.73 -24.95
N ASP A 133 4.42 -3.76 -25.77
CA ASP A 133 4.66 -5.14 -25.34
C ASP A 133 6.17 -5.46 -25.30
N PRO A 134 6.60 -6.44 -24.50
CA PRO A 134 5.82 -7.28 -23.61
C PRO A 134 5.44 -6.59 -22.30
N ARG A 135 4.46 -7.16 -21.56
CA ARG A 135 4.12 -6.71 -20.20
C ARG A 135 5.35 -6.63 -19.31
N ILE A 136 5.31 -5.75 -18.32
CA ILE A 136 6.29 -5.78 -17.23
C ILE A 136 6.01 -7.03 -16.39
N SER A 137 7.06 -7.77 -16.05
CA SER A 137 6.93 -9.00 -15.26
C SER A 137 7.91 -9.02 -14.11
N SER A 138 7.47 -9.62 -12.99
CA SER A 138 8.34 -9.92 -11.84
C SER A 138 9.09 -8.70 -11.31
N VAL A 139 8.36 -7.60 -11.08
CA VAL A 139 8.85 -6.47 -10.30
C VAL A 139 8.46 -6.69 -8.84
N GLU A 140 9.43 -6.55 -7.95
CA GLU A 140 9.27 -6.80 -6.51
C GLU A 140 9.75 -5.61 -5.68
N PHE A 141 8.99 -5.29 -4.63
CA PHE A 141 9.37 -4.32 -3.60
C PHE A 141 9.34 -5.01 -2.24
N SER A 142 10.39 -4.84 -1.44
CA SER A 142 10.44 -5.47 -0.13
C SER A 142 11.28 -4.72 0.90
N GLY A 143 10.83 -4.76 2.16
CA GLY A 143 11.66 -4.44 3.31
C GLY A 143 12.08 -2.98 3.48
N PHE A 144 11.34 -1.99 2.98
CA PHE A 144 11.59 -0.57 3.26
C PHE A 144 10.30 0.22 3.47
N ASN A 145 10.43 1.44 3.96
CA ASN A 145 9.32 2.35 4.18
C ASN A 145 9.27 3.45 3.12
N ILE A 146 8.07 3.78 2.64
CA ILE A 146 7.78 4.95 1.81
C ILE A 146 6.96 5.93 2.67
N ASP A 147 7.51 7.10 2.91
CA ASP A 147 6.94 8.11 3.81
C ASP A 147 6.56 9.37 3.02
N GLY A 148 5.29 9.72 3.05
CA GLY A 148 4.76 10.89 2.33
C GLY A 148 5.06 12.24 2.97
N LEU A 149 5.63 12.31 4.18
CA LEU A 149 6.11 13.50 4.90
C LEU A 149 5.08 14.59 5.24
N HIS A 150 3.82 14.43 4.88
CA HIS A 150 2.82 15.49 5.03
C HIS A 150 1.73 15.18 6.04
N PHE A 151 2.01 14.28 6.94
CA PHE A 151 1.17 14.17 8.12
C PHE A 151 1.37 15.43 8.98
N VAL A 152 0.34 16.21 9.09
CA VAL A 152 0.31 17.33 10.03
C VAL A 152 -0.20 16.78 11.35
N ASP A 153 0.72 16.60 12.29
CA ASP A 153 0.37 16.31 13.66
C ASP A 153 -0.15 17.60 14.30
N ASP A 154 -1.45 17.73 14.37
CA ASP A 154 -2.13 18.87 14.98
C ASP A 154 -2.59 18.60 16.42
N GLY A 155 -1.79 17.86 17.17
CA GLY A 155 -2.09 17.50 18.55
C GLY A 155 -3.06 16.34 18.70
N GLY A 156 -3.08 15.45 17.72
CA GLY A 156 -3.89 14.23 17.75
C GLY A 156 -5.32 14.40 17.33
N THR A 157 -5.66 15.56 16.82
CA THR A 157 -7.06 15.84 16.46
C THR A 157 -7.40 15.43 15.04
N ASP A 158 -6.41 15.15 14.19
CA ASP A 158 -6.67 15.02 12.75
C ASP A 158 -7.63 16.12 12.28
N SER A 159 -7.46 17.34 12.82
CA SER A 159 -8.40 18.44 12.68
C SER A 159 -8.54 18.87 11.23
N ASN A 160 -7.58 18.50 10.39
CA ASN A 160 -7.65 18.70 8.97
C ASN A 160 -7.26 17.44 8.18
N PRO A 161 -8.08 16.39 8.24
CA PRO A 161 -7.81 15.13 7.52
C PRO A 161 -7.68 15.33 6.02
N GLU A 162 -8.29 16.34 5.43
CA GLU A 162 -8.13 16.66 4.02
C GLU A 162 -6.69 17.06 3.69
N ASN A 163 -6.01 17.75 4.59
CA ASN A 163 -4.60 18.09 4.40
C ASN A 163 -3.66 16.92 4.70
N SER A 164 -4.03 16.03 5.60
CA SER A 164 -3.20 14.90 5.99
C SER A 164 -3.19 13.78 4.95
N TYR A 165 -4.34 13.55 4.30
CA TYR A 165 -4.56 12.38 3.43
C TYR A 165 -4.83 12.75 1.97
N VAL A 166 -4.81 14.02 1.61
CA VAL A 166 -4.96 14.52 0.24
C VAL A 166 -3.75 15.37 -0.09
N ASN A 167 -2.60 14.72 -0.19
CA ASN A 167 -1.32 15.41 -0.37
C ASN A 167 -0.72 15.23 -1.77
N GLY A 168 -1.44 14.59 -2.67
CA GLY A 168 -1.01 14.37 -4.05
C GLY A 168 0.17 13.40 -4.20
N ARG A 169 0.46 12.57 -3.20
CA ARG A 169 1.57 11.62 -3.20
C ARG A 169 1.08 10.19 -3.20
N THR A 170 1.73 9.38 -4.01
CA THR A 170 1.46 7.95 -4.11
C THR A 170 2.76 7.19 -3.83
N GLY A 171 2.69 6.11 -3.07
CA GLY A 171 3.85 5.27 -2.82
C GLY A 171 4.29 4.54 -4.09
N ILE A 172 3.51 3.56 -4.50
CA ILE A 172 3.78 2.77 -5.71
C ILE A 172 2.57 2.83 -6.64
N TYR A 173 2.81 3.19 -7.89
CA TYR A 173 1.79 3.18 -8.94
C TYR A 173 2.20 2.28 -10.10
N VAL A 174 1.42 1.25 -10.35
CA VAL A 174 1.62 0.34 -11.48
C VAL A 174 0.62 0.71 -12.57
N ALA A 175 1.10 1.40 -13.60
CA ALA A 175 0.28 1.95 -14.69
C ALA A 175 0.08 0.96 -15.85
N SER A 176 1.10 0.16 -16.15
CA SER A 176 1.05 -0.85 -17.20
C SER A 176 0.53 -2.17 -16.67
N PRO A 177 -0.15 -2.96 -17.50
CA PRO A 177 -0.45 -4.35 -17.15
C PRO A 177 0.82 -5.05 -16.68
N CYS A 178 0.79 -5.61 -15.48
CA CYS A 178 1.91 -6.32 -14.88
C CYS A 178 1.55 -7.78 -14.63
N ASP A 179 2.58 -8.63 -14.71
CA ASP A 179 2.51 -10.03 -14.38
C ASP A 179 3.45 -10.33 -13.23
N SER A 180 2.97 -11.10 -12.23
CA SER A 180 3.77 -11.49 -11.06
C SER A 180 4.39 -10.31 -10.28
N PHE A 181 3.70 -9.17 -10.19
CA PHE A 181 4.11 -8.05 -9.35
C PHE A 181 4.00 -8.42 -7.87
N ARG A 182 5.01 -8.05 -7.09
CA ARG A 182 5.06 -8.36 -5.65
C ARG A 182 5.41 -7.14 -4.81
N ILE A 183 4.72 -7.05 -3.66
CA ILE A 183 5.04 -6.12 -2.59
C ILE A 183 4.95 -6.90 -1.27
N GLU A 184 6.06 -6.97 -0.54
CA GLU A 184 6.17 -7.80 0.66
C GLU A 184 6.98 -7.11 1.76
N GLY A 185 6.43 -7.08 2.98
CA GLY A 185 7.12 -6.51 4.13
C GLY A 185 7.46 -5.03 3.96
N MET A 186 6.63 -4.29 3.25
CA MET A 186 6.76 -2.85 3.05
C MET A 186 6.06 -2.06 4.13
N GLY A 187 6.61 -0.89 4.46
CA GLY A 187 5.91 0.18 5.16
C GLY A 187 5.49 1.28 4.17
N MET A 188 4.26 1.78 4.29
CA MET A 188 3.81 2.97 3.55
C MET A 188 2.97 3.83 4.46
N VAL A 189 3.35 5.09 4.62
CA VAL A 189 2.66 6.01 5.53
C VAL A 189 2.57 7.42 4.96
N TYR A 190 1.53 8.15 5.35
CA TYR A 190 1.33 9.57 5.05
C TYR A 190 1.27 9.88 3.55
N LEU A 191 0.70 8.98 2.77
CA LEU A 191 0.48 9.10 1.33
C LEU A 191 -1.02 9.25 1.04
N GLU A 192 -1.37 9.92 -0.05
CA GLU A 192 -2.76 9.92 -0.53
C GLU A 192 -3.16 8.53 -1.01
N HIS A 193 -2.25 7.86 -1.73
CA HIS A 193 -2.41 6.49 -2.16
C HIS A 193 -1.18 5.66 -1.78
N GLY A 194 -1.35 4.57 -1.05
CA GLY A 194 -0.25 3.65 -0.75
C GLY A 194 0.20 2.89 -1.99
N LEU A 195 -0.61 1.94 -2.43
CA LEU A 195 -0.42 1.14 -3.64
C LEU A 195 -1.59 1.29 -4.60
N VAL A 196 -1.32 1.67 -5.84
CA VAL A 196 -2.28 1.67 -6.95
C VAL A 196 -1.79 0.73 -8.04
N VAL A 197 -2.63 -0.22 -8.47
CA VAL A 197 -2.31 -1.13 -9.57
C VAL A 197 -3.42 -1.12 -10.59
N ARG A 198 -3.07 -0.83 -11.84
CA ARG A 198 -3.99 -0.81 -12.98
C ARG A 198 -3.71 -1.98 -13.92
N GLY A 199 -4.49 -3.03 -13.79
CA GLY A 199 -4.32 -4.25 -14.56
C GLY A 199 -3.23 -5.16 -14.01
N ALA A 200 -3.62 -6.25 -13.33
CA ALA A 200 -2.69 -7.18 -12.73
C ALA A 200 -3.04 -8.63 -13.01
N ASP A 201 -2.01 -9.44 -13.25
CA ASP A 201 -2.09 -10.89 -13.29
C ASP A 201 -1.11 -11.47 -12.27
N ALA A 202 -1.61 -12.37 -11.41
CA ALA A 202 -0.81 -13.00 -10.35
C ALA A 202 -0.08 -12.02 -9.40
N LEU A 203 -0.71 -10.88 -9.07
CA LEU A 203 -0.18 -9.92 -8.09
C LEU A 203 -0.17 -10.53 -6.69
N SER A 204 0.85 -10.19 -5.90
CA SER A 204 0.94 -10.53 -4.47
C SER A 204 1.25 -9.28 -3.64
N ALA A 205 0.29 -8.85 -2.80
CA ALA A 205 0.51 -7.86 -1.74
C ALA A 205 0.41 -8.58 -0.39
N HIS A 206 1.55 -8.81 0.27
CA HIS A 206 1.65 -9.70 1.42
C HIS A 206 2.46 -9.09 2.56
N GLY A 207 1.95 -9.20 3.79
CA GLY A 207 2.71 -8.84 5.00
C GLY A 207 3.14 -7.37 5.09
N ASN A 208 2.38 -6.45 4.49
CA ASN A 208 2.71 -5.04 4.48
C ASN A 208 2.04 -4.29 5.63
N PHE A 209 2.65 -3.19 6.05
CA PHE A 209 2.06 -2.19 6.90
C PHE A 209 1.76 -0.94 6.08
N ILE A 210 0.50 -0.66 5.77
CA ILE A 210 0.08 0.52 5.01
C ILE A 210 -0.96 1.27 5.83
N ALA A 211 -0.55 2.41 6.36
CA ALA A 211 -1.38 3.15 7.31
C ALA A 211 -1.21 4.65 7.17
N GLU A 212 -2.13 5.41 7.77
CA GLU A 212 -2.12 6.87 7.69
C GLU A 212 -2.05 7.35 6.23
N CYS A 213 -2.68 6.60 5.33
CA CYS A 213 -2.81 6.91 3.91
C CYS A 213 -4.26 7.25 3.57
N GLY A 214 -4.49 8.04 2.55
CA GLY A 214 -5.85 8.30 2.05
C GLY A 214 -6.53 7.00 1.62
N SER A 215 -5.86 6.19 0.81
CA SER A 215 -6.23 4.80 0.51
C SER A 215 -5.00 3.91 0.59
N CYS A 216 -5.16 2.64 1.04
CA CYS A 216 -4.02 1.76 1.22
C CYS A 216 -3.70 0.95 -0.04
N ILE A 217 -4.61 0.09 -0.50
CA ILE A 217 -4.41 -0.78 -1.66
C ILE A 217 -5.58 -0.62 -2.62
N GLU A 218 -5.29 -0.17 -3.83
CA GLU A 218 -6.28 0.04 -4.87
C GLU A 218 -5.92 -0.76 -6.13
N LEU A 219 -6.73 -1.78 -6.40
CA LEU A 219 -6.62 -2.64 -7.57
C LEU A 219 -7.68 -2.20 -8.58
N ARG A 220 -7.27 -1.42 -9.57
CA ARG A 220 -8.17 -0.74 -10.51
C ARG A 220 -8.18 -1.42 -11.88
N ASP A 221 -9.22 -1.18 -12.64
CA ASP A 221 -9.48 -1.60 -14.02
C ASP A 221 -9.79 -3.09 -14.17
N TRP A 222 -8.84 -3.98 -14.01
CA TRP A 222 -9.03 -5.42 -14.12
C TRP A 222 -7.87 -6.19 -13.48
N GLY A 223 -8.09 -7.45 -13.20
CA GLY A 223 -7.04 -8.35 -12.76
C GLY A 223 -7.54 -9.78 -12.56
N GLN A 224 -6.59 -10.68 -12.36
CA GLN A 224 -6.90 -12.08 -12.08
C GLN A 224 -5.84 -12.74 -11.19
N ALA A 225 -6.22 -13.87 -10.60
CA ALA A 225 -5.32 -14.78 -9.86
C ALA A 225 -4.40 -14.09 -8.84
N SER A 226 -4.87 -13.00 -8.24
CA SER A 226 -4.10 -12.11 -7.38
C SER A 226 -4.43 -12.33 -5.90
N LYS A 227 -3.57 -11.84 -5.00
CA LYS A 227 -3.78 -11.94 -3.56
C LYS A 227 -3.38 -10.68 -2.80
N VAL A 228 -4.17 -10.36 -1.79
CA VAL A 228 -3.93 -9.33 -0.77
C VAL A 228 -4.06 -10.03 0.59
N THR A 229 -2.93 -10.36 1.22
CA THR A 229 -2.93 -11.25 2.39
C THR A 229 -2.02 -10.75 3.51
N ASP A 230 -2.47 -10.97 4.75
CA ASP A 230 -1.68 -10.77 5.97
C ASP A 230 -1.14 -9.35 6.13
N ASN A 231 -1.85 -8.34 5.59
CA ASN A 231 -1.47 -6.95 5.74
C ASN A 231 -2.12 -6.31 6.97
N LEU A 232 -1.44 -5.33 7.54
CA LEU A 232 -1.99 -4.41 8.52
C LEU A 232 -2.29 -3.08 7.84
N LEU A 233 -3.58 -2.72 7.77
CA LEU A 233 -4.05 -1.62 6.93
C LEU A 233 -4.88 -0.60 7.72
N GLY A 234 -4.69 0.69 7.42
CA GLY A 234 -5.48 1.76 8.00
C GLY A 234 -5.58 2.95 7.06
N ALA A 235 -6.60 2.95 6.19
CA ALA A 235 -6.86 4.07 5.31
C ALA A 235 -7.31 5.33 6.10
N GLY A 236 -7.16 6.48 5.48
CA GLY A 236 -7.68 7.73 5.99
C GLY A 236 -9.20 7.87 5.81
N TYR A 237 -9.74 8.95 6.25
CA TYR A 237 -11.17 9.21 6.46
C TYR A 237 -12.12 8.89 5.32
N LYS A 238 -11.74 9.22 4.09
CA LYS A 238 -12.60 9.02 2.90
C LYS A 238 -12.13 7.88 2.02
N GLY A 239 -11.02 7.25 2.42
CA GLY A 239 -10.37 6.24 1.61
C GLY A 239 -10.79 4.82 1.95
N ARG A 240 -10.15 3.89 1.25
CA ARG A 240 -10.39 2.45 1.35
C ARG A 240 -9.13 1.74 1.75
N SER A 241 -9.25 0.78 2.66
CA SER A 241 -8.09 -0.04 2.99
C SER A 241 -7.80 -1.05 1.89
N ILE A 242 -8.82 -1.69 1.34
CA ILE A 242 -8.68 -2.56 0.15
C ILE A 242 -9.80 -2.24 -0.83
N TYR A 243 -9.43 -1.87 -2.03
CA TYR A 243 -10.36 -1.67 -3.14
C TYR A 243 -9.96 -2.54 -4.33
N ALA A 244 -10.91 -3.23 -4.93
CA ALA A 244 -10.70 -3.95 -6.18
C ALA A 244 -11.86 -3.76 -7.14
N GLN A 245 -11.53 -3.58 -8.41
CA GLN A 245 -12.50 -3.38 -9.48
C GLN A 245 -12.26 -4.36 -10.63
N ARG A 246 -13.30 -5.10 -11.04
CA ARG A 246 -13.28 -6.05 -12.16
C ARG A 246 -12.20 -7.13 -12.05
N PHE A 247 -11.94 -7.60 -10.83
CA PHE A 247 -11.02 -8.70 -10.58
C PHE A 247 -11.71 -10.05 -10.63
N GLY A 248 -11.02 -11.04 -11.20
CA GLY A 248 -11.38 -12.44 -11.22
C GLY A 248 -10.45 -13.29 -10.38
N GLY A 249 -11.00 -14.02 -9.36
CA GLY A 249 -10.20 -14.93 -8.53
C GLY A 249 -9.20 -14.22 -7.59
N LEU A 250 -9.56 -13.03 -7.06
CA LEU A 250 -8.78 -12.35 -6.04
C LEU A 250 -8.98 -13.03 -4.67
N LEU A 251 -7.88 -13.32 -3.98
CA LEU A 251 -7.89 -13.72 -2.58
C LEU A 251 -7.59 -12.52 -1.67
N VAL A 252 -8.52 -12.21 -0.76
CA VAL A 252 -8.35 -11.23 0.32
C VAL A 252 -8.45 -11.97 1.65
N SER A 253 -7.32 -12.20 2.33
CA SER A 253 -7.35 -13.01 3.56
C SER A 253 -6.29 -12.61 4.58
N GLY A 254 -6.58 -12.87 5.87
CA GLY A 254 -5.63 -12.62 6.94
C GLY A 254 -5.32 -11.15 7.23
N ASN A 255 -6.01 -10.23 6.58
CA ASN A 255 -5.73 -8.81 6.79
C ASN A 255 -6.33 -8.30 8.09
N ASN A 256 -5.58 -7.46 8.79
CA ASN A 256 -6.06 -6.72 9.95
C ASN A 256 -6.24 -5.25 9.55
N VAL A 257 -7.49 -4.82 9.47
CA VAL A 257 -7.85 -3.43 9.14
C VAL A 257 -8.26 -2.73 10.41
N PHE A 258 -7.57 -1.64 10.74
CA PHE A 258 -7.89 -0.83 11.91
C PHE A 258 -8.67 0.44 11.52
N PRO A 259 -9.40 1.05 12.50
CA PRO A 259 -10.43 2.01 12.18
C PRO A 259 -9.84 3.36 11.79
N ARG A 260 -10.16 3.84 10.64
CA ARG A 260 -10.09 5.25 10.22
C ARG A 260 -10.70 5.40 8.83
N GLY A 261 -10.55 4.40 7.99
CA GLY A 261 -11.04 4.43 6.62
C GLY A 261 -12.56 4.36 6.52
N ALA A 262 -13.08 5.00 5.49
CA ALA A 262 -14.51 4.99 5.20
C ALA A 262 -15.01 3.59 4.80
N GLU A 263 -14.17 2.82 4.11
CA GLU A 263 -14.49 1.45 3.68
C GLU A 263 -13.28 0.54 3.97
N SER A 264 -13.50 -0.60 4.62
CA SER A 264 -12.40 -1.54 4.89
C SER A 264 -12.06 -2.38 3.67
N VAL A 265 -13.05 -3.06 3.08
CA VAL A 265 -12.91 -3.84 1.84
C VAL A 265 -14.07 -3.54 0.91
N ARG A 266 -13.75 -3.12 -0.31
CA ARG A 266 -14.76 -2.93 -1.34
C ARG A 266 -14.37 -3.62 -2.64
N LEU A 267 -15.30 -4.42 -3.18
CA LEU A 267 -15.18 -5.09 -4.47
C LEU A 267 -16.26 -4.55 -5.41
N ASP A 268 -15.85 -4.02 -6.55
CA ASP A 268 -16.75 -3.53 -7.60
C ASP A 268 -16.65 -4.43 -8.86
N ASP A 269 -17.77 -4.99 -9.30
CA ASP A 269 -17.86 -5.85 -10.49
C ASP A 269 -16.88 -7.05 -10.49
N CYS A 270 -16.54 -7.58 -9.33
CA CYS A 270 -15.59 -8.67 -9.16
C CYS A 270 -16.26 -10.04 -9.21
N ALA A 271 -15.53 -11.07 -9.68
CA ALA A 271 -16.06 -12.42 -9.79
C ALA A 271 -15.08 -13.48 -9.28
N ARG A 272 -15.63 -14.53 -8.66
CA ARG A 272 -14.87 -15.68 -8.14
C ARG A 272 -13.76 -15.30 -7.18
N CYS A 273 -13.94 -14.20 -6.46
CA CYS A 273 -13.04 -13.76 -5.42
C CYS A 273 -13.38 -14.46 -4.08
N THR A 274 -12.37 -14.55 -3.23
CA THR A 274 -12.54 -15.07 -1.86
C THR A 274 -12.11 -14.00 -0.87
N VAL A 275 -13.01 -13.63 0.05
CA VAL A 275 -12.75 -12.70 1.15
C VAL A 275 -12.95 -13.46 2.45
N THR A 276 -11.85 -13.83 3.13
CA THR A 276 -11.92 -14.74 4.26
C THR A 276 -10.87 -14.47 5.34
N GLY A 277 -11.24 -14.72 6.60
CA GLY A 277 -10.29 -14.65 7.71
C GLY A 277 -9.74 -13.24 8.00
N ASN A 278 -10.42 -12.20 7.56
CA ASN A 278 -9.99 -10.83 7.82
C ASN A 278 -10.61 -10.32 9.12
N ARG A 279 -9.87 -9.49 9.85
CA ARG A 279 -10.40 -8.66 10.93
C ARG A 279 -10.59 -7.25 10.40
N LEU A 280 -11.84 -6.85 10.26
CA LEU A 280 -12.22 -5.54 9.73
C LEU A 280 -12.77 -4.69 10.87
N HIS A 281 -12.14 -3.56 11.11
CA HIS A 281 -12.53 -2.62 12.14
C HIS A 281 -12.86 -1.28 11.52
N SER A 282 -14.01 -0.70 11.87
CA SER A 282 -14.43 0.62 11.40
C SER A 282 -15.42 1.26 12.37
N PHE A 283 -15.62 2.55 12.21
CA PHE A 283 -16.71 3.31 12.85
C PHE A 283 -17.96 3.36 11.97
N TYR A 284 -17.87 2.94 10.71
CA TYR A 284 -18.89 3.15 9.70
C TYR A 284 -19.53 1.86 9.23
N PRO A 285 -20.78 1.92 8.73
CA PRO A 285 -21.34 0.82 7.94
C PRO A 285 -20.55 0.61 6.63
N GLY A 286 -20.83 -0.50 5.93
CA GLY A 286 -20.17 -0.81 4.66
C GLY A 286 -18.71 -1.27 4.79
N MET A 287 -18.34 -1.90 5.91
CA MET A 287 -16.99 -2.42 6.12
C MET A 287 -16.56 -3.40 5.05
N LEU A 288 -17.44 -4.30 4.66
CA LEU A 288 -17.23 -5.27 3.59
C LEU A 288 -18.36 -5.11 2.59
N ASP A 289 -18.04 -4.60 1.41
CA ASP A 289 -19.02 -4.16 0.44
C ASP A 289 -18.71 -4.71 -0.96
N LEU A 290 -19.59 -5.58 -1.45
CA LEU A 290 -19.58 -6.07 -2.81
C LEU A 290 -20.64 -5.33 -3.62
N ARG A 291 -20.23 -4.58 -4.64
CA ARG A 291 -21.13 -3.73 -5.45
C ARG A 291 -21.18 -4.14 -6.92
N GLY A 292 -22.20 -3.64 -7.58
CA GLY A 292 -22.38 -3.83 -9.01
C GLY A 292 -22.66 -5.27 -9.40
N ARG A 293 -21.98 -5.76 -10.42
CA ARG A 293 -22.16 -7.10 -11.01
C ARG A 293 -21.26 -8.16 -10.38
N CYS A 294 -21.03 -8.07 -9.08
CA CYS A 294 -20.27 -9.10 -8.37
C CYS A 294 -20.92 -10.48 -8.52
N ALA A 295 -20.14 -11.51 -8.84
CA ALA A 295 -20.65 -12.85 -9.06
C ALA A 295 -19.71 -13.95 -8.57
N GLU A 296 -20.30 -14.98 -7.96
CA GLU A 296 -19.57 -16.20 -7.54
C GLU A 296 -18.43 -15.91 -6.54
N ASN A 297 -18.54 -14.83 -5.74
CA ASN A 297 -17.56 -14.50 -4.72
C ASN A 297 -17.91 -15.21 -3.41
N LEU A 298 -16.92 -15.75 -2.72
CA LEU A 298 -17.06 -16.32 -1.39
C LEU A 298 -16.68 -15.29 -0.33
N VAL A 299 -17.60 -15.00 0.58
CA VAL A 299 -17.35 -14.21 1.78
C VAL A 299 -17.48 -15.12 2.99
N ALA A 300 -16.40 -15.41 3.70
CA ALA A 300 -16.42 -16.40 4.78
C ALA A 300 -15.55 -16.02 5.97
N ALA A 301 -16.00 -16.34 7.18
CA ALA A 301 -15.20 -16.28 8.40
C ALA A 301 -14.46 -14.95 8.64
N ASN A 302 -15.04 -13.83 8.22
CA ASN A 302 -14.50 -12.51 8.54
C ASN A 302 -15.06 -12.00 9.87
N HIS A 303 -14.23 -11.33 10.66
CA HIS A 303 -14.66 -10.63 11.85
C HIS A 303 -14.86 -9.15 11.51
N LEU A 304 -16.12 -8.68 11.55
CA LEU A 304 -16.49 -7.28 11.35
C LEU A 304 -16.75 -6.67 12.73
N TYR A 305 -15.89 -5.76 13.14
CA TYR A 305 -16.01 -5.07 14.41
C TYR A 305 -16.32 -3.59 14.22
N ARG A 306 -17.46 -3.14 14.71
CA ARG A 306 -17.84 -1.74 14.70
C ARG A 306 -17.61 -1.10 16.06
N ALA A 307 -16.79 -0.06 16.10
CA ALA A 307 -16.74 0.85 17.23
C ALA A 307 -17.76 1.97 17.03
N TRP A 308 -18.52 2.29 18.06
CA TRP A 308 -19.57 3.31 17.99
C TRP A 308 -19.05 4.71 18.29
N GLU A 309 -18.00 4.82 19.07
CA GLU A 309 -17.41 6.09 19.45
C GLU A 309 -15.98 6.17 18.94
N PRO A 310 -15.66 7.24 18.18
CA PRO A 310 -14.26 7.48 17.82
C PRO A 310 -13.47 7.81 19.09
N TRP A 311 -12.22 7.37 19.11
CA TRP A 311 -11.33 7.80 20.17
C TRP A 311 -11.20 9.33 20.15
N PRO A 312 -11.52 10.04 21.26
CA PRO A 312 -11.20 11.45 21.33
C PRO A 312 -9.68 11.62 21.18
N PRO A 313 -9.21 12.56 20.44
CA PRO A 313 -9.90 13.67 19.78
C PRO A 313 -10.16 13.52 18.27
N MET A 314 -10.18 12.32 17.72
CA MET A 314 -10.33 12.07 16.28
C MET A 314 -11.62 12.68 15.73
N GLN A 315 -11.50 13.49 14.69
CA GLN A 315 -12.63 13.93 13.89
C GLN A 315 -12.89 12.88 12.80
N MET A 316 -14.10 12.35 12.79
CA MET A 316 -14.49 11.32 11.85
C MET A 316 -15.37 11.94 10.76
N HIS A 317 -15.00 11.69 9.51
CA HIS A 317 -15.84 12.06 8.36
C HIS A 317 -16.65 10.84 7.95
N GLY A 318 -17.95 10.93 8.01
CA GLY A 318 -18.83 9.86 7.60
C GLY A 318 -18.55 9.42 6.15
N ASN A 319 -18.84 8.17 5.85
CA ASN A 319 -18.76 7.63 4.48
C ASN A 319 -20.04 7.85 3.66
N GLY A 320 -20.99 8.63 4.19
CA GLY A 320 -22.26 8.90 3.54
C GLY A 320 -23.29 7.77 3.62
N LEU A 321 -22.97 6.70 4.33
CA LEU A 321 -23.89 5.57 4.57
C LEU A 321 -24.52 5.71 5.96
N ASP A 322 -25.79 5.40 6.07
CA ASP A 322 -26.48 5.30 7.34
C ASP A 322 -26.47 3.85 7.87
N ASP A 323 -26.90 3.66 9.11
CA ASP A 323 -26.88 2.35 9.78
C ASP A 323 -27.72 1.29 9.08
N SER A 324 -28.71 1.68 8.30
CA SER A 324 -29.54 0.75 7.53
C SER A 324 -28.78 0.07 6.40
N TYR A 325 -27.63 0.61 6.02
CA TYR A 325 -26.77 0.00 5.02
C TYR A 325 -26.15 -1.31 5.49
N GLY A 326 -25.94 -1.45 6.80
CA GLY A 326 -25.31 -2.62 7.42
C GLY A 326 -23.78 -2.64 7.27
N LEU A 327 -23.14 -3.54 8.03
CA LEU A 327 -21.68 -3.70 8.03
C LEU A 327 -21.17 -4.52 6.86
N LEU A 328 -21.96 -5.49 6.44
CA LEU A 328 -21.72 -6.37 5.30
C LEU A 328 -22.83 -6.16 4.27
N ARG A 329 -22.43 -5.83 3.05
CA ARG A 329 -23.36 -5.78 1.92
C ARG A 329 -22.82 -6.58 0.75
N VAL A 330 -23.67 -7.41 0.18
CA VAL A 330 -23.31 -8.27 -0.96
C VAL A 330 -24.35 -8.10 -2.04
N ALA A 331 -24.01 -7.33 -3.07
CA ALA A 331 -24.80 -7.21 -4.29
C ALA A 331 -24.34 -8.22 -5.34
N GLY A 332 -25.15 -8.41 -6.38
CA GLY A 332 -24.84 -9.32 -7.48
C GLY A 332 -25.43 -10.73 -7.30
N THR A 333 -24.83 -11.72 -7.91
CA THR A 333 -25.38 -13.07 -8.02
C THR A 333 -24.46 -14.17 -7.54
N ARG A 334 -25.04 -15.21 -6.92
CA ARG A 334 -24.29 -16.40 -6.48
C ARG A 334 -23.09 -16.09 -5.58
N ASN A 335 -23.22 -15.13 -4.68
CA ASN A 335 -22.19 -14.76 -3.72
C ASN A 335 -22.56 -15.38 -2.34
N PRO A 336 -22.05 -16.57 -1.98
CA PRO A 336 -22.32 -17.14 -0.67
C PRO A 336 -21.60 -16.37 0.45
N VAL A 337 -22.33 -16.16 1.55
CA VAL A 337 -21.80 -15.60 2.79
C VAL A 337 -21.87 -16.68 3.86
N VAL A 338 -20.73 -17.02 4.46
CA VAL A 338 -20.61 -18.10 5.43
C VAL A 338 -19.95 -17.63 6.71
N ALA A 339 -20.63 -17.86 7.83
CA ALA A 339 -20.12 -17.61 9.18
C ALA A 339 -19.41 -16.26 9.37
N PRO A 340 -20.02 -15.14 8.99
CA PRO A 340 -19.49 -13.85 9.39
C PRO A 340 -19.67 -13.70 10.90
N HIS A 341 -18.65 -13.19 11.59
CA HIS A 341 -18.79 -12.76 12.97
C HIS A 341 -18.88 -11.23 13.00
N VAL A 342 -19.96 -10.73 13.56
CA VAL A 342 -20.19 -9.29 13.74
C VAL A 342 -20.19 -9.01 15.24
N SER A 343 -19.36 -8.09 15.67
CA SER A 343 -19.34 -7.61 17.04
C SER A 343 -19.44 -6.08 17.07
N GLU A 344 -20.09 -5.57 18.07
CA GLU A 344 -20.17 -4.16 18.39
C GLU A 344 -19.21 -3.86 19.54
N SER A 345 -18.87 -2.58 19.74
CA SER A 345 -17.94 -2.23 20.81
C SER A 345 -18.50 -2.66 22.17
N ILE A 346 -17.68 -3.40 22.88
CA ILE A 346 -17.88 -3.63 24.30
C ILE A 346 -17.29 -2.42 25.01
N ASP A 347 -17.97 -1.94 26.05
CA ASP A 347 -17.45 -0.87 26.91
C ASP A 347 -16.01 -1.21 27.31
N PRO A 348 -15.03 -0.31 27.08
CA PRO A 348 -13.64 -0.54 27.46
C PRO A 348 -13.42 -0.97 28.90
N ALA A 349 -14.31 -0.58 29.80
CA ALA A 349 -14.31 -1.02 31.21
C ALA A 349 -14.44 -2.55 31.38
N HIS A 350 -14.88 -3.27 30.35
CA HIS A 350 -14.97 -4.74 30.36
C HIS A 350 -13.73 -5.44 29.79
N LEU A 351 -12.72 -4.66 29.32
CA LEU A 351 -11.48 -5.19 28.74
C LEU A 351 -10.26 -5.06 29.66
N GLU A 352 -10.44 -4.50 30.85
CA GLU A 352 -9.38 -4.49 31.86
C GLU A 352 -9.20 -5.88 32.49
N PRO A 353 -7.94 -6.37 32.59
CA PRO A 353 -7.63 -7.68 33.15
C PRO A 353 -7.88 -7.76 34.65
#